data_963704ac33fa55df4d4427b8542174e4
#
_entry.id   963704ac33fa55df4d4427b8542174e4
#
_cell.length_a   1.000
_cell.length_b   1.000
_cell.length_c   1.000
_cell.angle_alpha   90.00
_cell.angle_beta   90.00
_cell.angle_gamma   90.00
#
_symmetry.space_group_name_H-M   'P 1'
#
loop_
_entity.id
_entity.type
_entity.pdbx_description
1 polymer ?
#
loop_
_entity_poly.entity_id
_entity_poly.type
_entity_poly.pdbx_seq_one_letter_code
_entity_poly.pdbx_strand_id
1 'polypeptide(L)'
;MNGTCIITGAGSGIGKATAIMLSERRFFDCFALVGRNEADMNLTRDEMLKNGFPGEVRLYLIDLAFPEKIPTIIEKIETECGNIAALLNIAGYTDPEPLLATTLESFELTYKVNVYAPFMFMRECVKYMRQHGGKIMNVASTAGMTPRPGWLSYASSKAALISMSETLTAELSEYGIMVYCVSPGRCATKLRRRLAPDEDPTTIMQPEEVAEVICNLVSPHELCLDGQNIVIRKQLKR
;
A
#
# COMPACT_ATOMS: atom_id res chain seq x y z
N MET A 1 -12.41 6.61 12.66
CA MET A 1 -11.41 5.81 13.40
C MET A 1 -10.45 6.80 14.02
N ASN A 2 -10.33 6.84 15.33
CA ASN A 2 -9.30 7.66 15.95
C ASN A 2 -8.00 6.86 15.95
N GLY A 3 -6.85 7.48 15.68
CA GLY A 3 -5.55 6.84 15.69
C GLY A 3 -4.74 7.07 14.42
N THR A 4 -3.69 6.28 14.28
CA THR A 4 -2.65 6.44 13.25
C THR A 4 -2.91 5.59 12.03
N CYS A 5 -2.84 6.20 10.85
CA CYS A 5 -2.80 5.50 9.57
C CYS A 5 -1.37 5.48 9.02
N ILE A 6 -0.81 4.28 8.87
CA ILE A 6 0.51 4.07 8.26
C ILE A 6 0.33 3.85 6.76
N ILE A 7 1.04 4.62 5.92
CA ILE A 7 0.96 4.50 4.46
C ILE A 7 2.35 4.30 3.89
N THR A 8 2.64 3.12 3.33
CA THR A 8 3.89 2.87 2.62
C THR A 8 3.81 3.38 1.18
N GLY A 9 4.89 3.92 0.64
CA GLY A 9 4.92 4.49 -0.71
C GLY A 9 4.17 5.83 -0.84
N ALA A 10 4.01 6.56 0.26
CA ALA A 10 3.20 7.77 0.35
C ALA A 10 3.73 8.97 -0.48
N GLY A 11 4.96 8.92 -0.99
CA GLY A 11 5.56 10.04 -1.72
C GLY A 11 5.09 10.19 -3.18
N SER A 12 4.39 9.21 -3.77
CA SER A 12 3.98 9.30 -5.18
C SER A 12 2.83 8.35 -5.54
N GLY A 13 2.21 8.59 -6.71
CA GLY A 13 1.22 7.69 -7.31
C GLY A 13 0.05 7.40 -6.36
N ILE A 14 -0.36 6.13 -6.28
CA ILE A 14 -1.50 5.70 -5.48
C ILE A 14 -1.31 6.06 -4.00
N GLY A 15 -0.09 5.88 -3.44
CA GLY A 15 0.17 6.18 -2.03
C GLY A 15 -0.01 7.66 -1.69
N LYS A 16 0.52 8.56 -2.54
CA LYS A 16 0.32 10.01 -2.41
C LYS A 16 -1.17 10.37 -2.49
N ALA A 17 -1.86 9.93 -3.54
CA ALA A 17 -3.27 10.23 -3.74
C ALA A 17 -4.13 9.71 -2.59
N THR A 18 -3.84 8.51 -2.08
CA THR A 18 -4.54 7.93 -0.92
C THR A 18 -4.31 8.75 0.35
N ALA A 19 -3.06 9.17 0.62
CA ALA A 19 -2.74 9.98 1.81
C ALA A 19 -3.51 11.30 1.82
N ILE A 20 -3.49 12.03 0.69
CA ILE A 20 -4.20 13.30 0.53
C ILE A 20 -5.71 13.10 0.73
N MET A 21 -6.31 12.15 0.04
CA MET A 21 -7.75 11.91 0.10
C MET A 21 -8.21 11.45 1.50
N LEU A 22 -7.45 10.59 2.19
CA LEU A 22 -7.77 10.19 3.56
C LEU A 22 -7.67 11.35 4.55
N SER A 23 -6.72 12.27 4.35
CA SER A 23 -6.60 13.47 5.19
C SER A 23 -7.82 14.40 5.06
N GLU A 24 -8.37 14.51 3.85
CA GLU A 24 -9.61 15.28 3.59
C GLU A 24 -10.84 14.62 4.23
N ARG A 25 -10.90 13.28 4.24
CA ARG A 25 -11.98 12.50 4.86
C ARG A 25 -11.93 12.49 6.39
N ARG A 26 -10.79 12.85 6.99
CA ARG A 26 -10.59 12.98 8.46
C ARG A 26 -10.96 11.70 9.22
N PHE A 27 -10.61 10.53 8.66
CA PHE A 27 -10.86 9.25 9.33
C PHE A 27 -9.83 8.93 10.42
N PHE A 28 -8.66 9.59 10.38
CA PHE A 28 -7.53 9.34 11.27
C PHE A 28 -7.02 10.65 11.87
N ASP A 29 -6.41 10.57 13.05
CA ASP A 29 -5.86 11.73 13.76
C ASP A 29 -4.39 11.98 13.39
N CYS A 30 -3.66 10.93 13.00
CA CYS A 30 -2.27 10.97 12.61
C CYS A 30 -2.02 10.15 11.33
N PHE A 31 -1.13 10.66 10.48
CA PHE A 31 -0.60 9.91 9.33
C PHE A 31 0.90 9.68 9.48
N ALA A 32 1.32 8.42 9.43
CA ALA A 32 2.71 8.01 9.31
C ALA A 32 3.03 7.71 7.84
N LEU A 33 3.64 8.65 7.14
CA LEU A 33 4.06 8.48 5.75
C LEU A 33 5.40 7.77 5.69
N VAL A 34 5.42 6.59 5.09
CA VAL A 34 6.60 5.72 5.03
C VAL A 34 7.13 5.62 3.61
N GLY A 35 8.42 5.85 3.42
CA GLY A 35 9.06 5.78 2.11
C GLY A 35 10.55 6.11 2.15
N ARG A 36 11.21 6.11 0.99
CA ARG A 36 12.65 6.36 0.87
C ARG A 36 13.02 7.76 0.36
N ASN A 37 12.07 8.46 -0.26
CA ASN A 37 12.30 9.80 -0.81
C ASN A 37 11.64 10.84 0.08
N GLU A 38 12.45 11.51 0.88
CA GLU A 38 12.00 12.53 1.82
C GLU A 38 11.35 13.72 1.11
N ALA A 39 11.93 14.18 0.01
CA ALA A 39 11.39 15.32 -0.74
C ALA A 39 9.98 15.03 -1.28
N ASP A 40 9.76 13.86 -1.90
CA ASP A 40 8.44 13.46 -2.41
C ASP A 40 7.42 13.35 -1.25
N MET A 41 7.83 12.83 -0.07
CA MET A 41 6.94 12.71 1.09
C MET A 41 6.64 14.06 1.75
N ASN A 42 7.60 14.98 1.77
CA ASN A 42 7.36 16.36 2.22
C ASN A 42 6.30 17.05 1.35
N LEU A 43 6.37 16.91 0.02
CA LEU A 43 5.35 17.44 -0.88
C LEU A 43 3.95 16.88 -0.58
N THR A 44 3.86 15.58 -0.25
CA THR A 44 2.59 14.96 0.12
C THR A 44 2.07 15.53 1.44
N ARG A 45 2.91 15.62 2.48
CA ARG A 45 2.55 16.21 3.77
C ARG A 45 2.08 17.65 3.62
N ASP A 46 2.85 18.46 2.89
CA ASP A 46 2.55 19.89 2.74
C ASP A 46 1.21 20.10 1.99
N GLU A 47 0.88 19.22 1.04
CA GLU A 47 -0.42 19.22 0.37
C GLU A 47 -1.57 18.83 1.32
N MET A 48 -1.39 17.80 2.15
CA MET A 48 -2.38 17.39 3.17
C MET A 48 -2.67 18.54 4.14
N LEU A 49 -1.63 19.23 4.64
CA LEU A 49 -1.76 20.36 5.56
C LEU A 49 -2.40 21.58 4.88
N LYS A 50 -2.03 21.87 3.63
CA LYS A 50 -2.63 22.92 2.82
C LYS A 50 -4.13 22.70 2.58
N ASN A 51 -4.55 21.44 2.42
CA ASN A 51 -5.96 21.06 2.27
C ASN A 51 -6.72 21.06 3.62
N GLY A 52 -6.08 21.54 4.69
CA GLY A 52 -6.73 21.76 5.99
C GLY A 52 -6.84 20.51 6.87
N PHE A 53 -5.94 19.54 6.72
CA PHE A 53 -5.86 18.44 7.68
C PHE A 53 -5.41 18.98 9.05
N PRO A 54 -6.19 18.78 10.13
CA PRO A 54 -5.90 19.36 11.44
C PRO A 54 -4.99 18.49 12.32
N GLY A 55 -4.74 17.25 11.91
CA GLY A 55 -3.96 16.27 12.67
C GLY A 55 -2.47 16.30 12.36
N GLU A 56 -1.76 15.30 12.85
CA GLU A 56 -0.33 15.18 12.64
C GLU A 56 0.01 14.39 11.37
N VAL A 57 1.05 14.82 10.65
CA VAL A 57 1.63 14.08 9.53
C VAL A 57 3.13 13.93 9.76
N ARG A 58 3.58 12.72 10.04
CA ARG A 58 4.98 12.39 10.31
C ARG A 58 5.59 11.55 9.20
N LEU A 59 6.89 11.76 8.95
CA LEU A 59 7.63 11.08 7.88
C LEU A 59 8.61 10.07 8.47
N TYR A 60 8.60 8.85 7.92
CA TYR A 60 9.50 7.77 8.33
C TYR A 60 10.28 7.27 7.12
N LEU A 61 11.57 7.58 7.12
CA LEU A 61 12.48 7.23 6.03
C LEU A 61 12.97 5.80 6.19
N ILE A 62 12.64 4.96 5.22
CA ILE A 62 13.13 3.58 5.15
C ILE A 62 13.20 3.11 3.71
N ASP A 63 14.27 2.38 3.36
CA ASP A 63 14.30 1.58 2.14
C ASP A 63 13.74 0.18 2.44
N LEU A 64 12.66 -0.17 1.76
CA LEU A 64 11.96 -1.46 1.92
C LEU A 64 12.75 -2.66 1.38
N ALA A 65 13.89 -2.43 0.73
CA ALA A 65 14.87 -3.47 0.43
C ALA A 65 15.52 -4.07 1.70
N PHE A 66 15.34 -3.42 2.86
CA PHE A 66 15.86 -3.82 4.17
C PHE A 66 14.71 -4.07 5.16
N PRO A 67 13.90 -5.13 4.96
CA PRO A 67 12.71 -5.39 5.77
C PRO A 67 13.01 -5.65 7.25
N GLU A 68 14.24 -6.02 7.60
CA GLU A 68 14.71 -6.20 8.98
C GLU A 68 14.72 -4.89 9.81
N LYS A 69 14.65 -3.72 9.18
CA LYS A 69 14.57 -2.41 9.84
C LYS A 69 13.14 -2.01 10.21
N ILE A 70 12.13 -2.71 9.68
CA ILE A 70 10.72 -2.36 9.88
C ILE A 70 10.30 -2.43 11.37
N PRO A 71 10.73 -3.41 12.19
CA PRO A 71 10.34 -3.45 13.59
C PRO A 71 10.66 -2.13 14.34
N THR A 72 11.86 -1.60 14.17
CA THR A 72 12.28 -0.33 14.80
C THR A 72 11.45 0.86 14.30
N ILE A 73 11.05 0.85 13.01
CA ILE A 73 10.20 1.92 12.45
C ILE A 73 8.79 1.84 13.04
N ILE A 74 8.21 0.65 13.20
CA ILE A 74 6.86 0.50 13.77
C ILE A 74 6.84 0.89 15.25
N GLU A 75 7.85 0.47 16.03
CA GLU A 75 8.00 0.87 17.42
C GLU A 75 8.08 2.41 17.56
N LYS A 76 8.85 3.05 16.67
CA LYS A 76 8.95 4.51 16.63
C LYS A 76 7.62 5.17 16.27
N ILE A 77 6.89 4.65 15.27
CA ILE A 77 5.57 5.17 14.88
C ILE A 77 4.60 5.06 16.06
N GLU A 78 4.53 3.92 16.71
CA GLU A 78 3.64 3.72 17.85
C GLU A 78 3.95 4.67 19.01
N THR A 79 5.24 4.84 19.33
CA THR A 79 5.69 5.76 20.38
C THR A 79 5.37 7.22 20.07
N GLU A 80 5.52 7.64 18.82
CA GLU A 80 5.37 9.05 18.42
C GLU A 80 3.95 9.44 18.03
N CYS A 81 3.18 8.52 17.43
CA CYS A 81 1.83 8.76 16.90
C CYS A 81 0.73 8.05 17.72
N GLY A 82 1.09 7.06 18.53
CA GLY A 82 0.11 6.25 19.30
C GLY A 82 -0.71 5.33 18.42
N ASN A 83 -1.71 4.72 18.99
CA ASN A 83 -2.71 3.80 18.47
C ASN A 83 -2.70 3.58 16.93
N ILE A 84 -2.10 2.49 16.46
CA ILE A 84 -2.08 2.12 15.04
C ILE A 84 -3.46 1.58 14.63
N ALA A 85 -4.27 2.41 13.97
CA ALA A 85 -5.63 2.07 13.55
C ALA A 85 -5.70 1.49 12.12
N ALA A 86 -4.74 1.83 11.26
CA ALA A 86 -4.68 1.28 9.91
C ALA A 86 -3.25 1.17 9.37
N LEU A 87 -3.02 0.12 8.57
CA LEU A 87 -1.80 -0.09 7.79
C LEU A 87 -2.16 -0.23 6.31
N LEU A 88 -1.59 0.64 5.46
CA LEU A 88 -1.77 0.59 4.02
C LEU A 88 -0.44 0.25 3.33
N ASN A 89 -0.28 -0.99 2.91
CA ASN A 89 0.86 -1.48 2.13
C ASN A 89 0.65 -1.13 0.65
N ILE A 90 1.06 0.09 0.24
CA ILE A 90 0.89 0.60 -1.13
C ILE A 90 2.21 0.58 -1.90
N ALA A 91 3.34 0.67 -1.21
CA ALA A 91 4.65 0.63 -1.85
C ALA A 91 4.81 -0.61 -2.73
N GLY A 92 5.51 -0.44 -3.83
CA GLY A 92 5.83 -1.54 -4.74
C GLY A 92 7.07 -1.25 -5.57
N TYR A 93 7.67 -2.33 -6.05
CA TYR A 93 8.82 -2.32 -6.94
C TYR A 93 8.59 -3.26 -8.12
N THR A 94 9.18 -2.96 -9.25
CA THR A 94 9.17 -3.80 -10.43
C THR A 94 10.44 -3.58 -11.25
N ASP A 95 10.91 -4.67 -11.83
CA ASP A 95 12.00 -4.71 -12.79
C ASP A 95 11.65 -5.78 -13.81
N PRO A 96 10.94 -5.40 -14.89
CA PRO A 96 10.40 -6.36 -15.86
C PRO A 96 11.51 -6.84 -16.78
N GLU A 97 11.79 -8.14 -16.71
CA GLU A 97 12.78 -8.82 -17.55
C GLU A 97 12.28 -10.22 -17.97
N PRO A 98 12.63 -10.70 -19.16
CA PRO A 98 12.43 -12.10 -19.53
C PRO A 98 13.16 -13.04 -18.56
N LEU A 99 12.67 -14.29 -18.43
CA LEU A 99 13.20 -15.26 -17.47
C LEU A 99 14.73 -15.38 -17.49
N LEU A 100 15.33 -15.49 -18.67
CA LEU A 100 16.78 -15.69 -18.81
C LEU A 100 17.60 -14.43 -18.50
N ALA A 101 17.00 -13.25 -18.50
CA ALA A 101 17.64 -11.98 -18.15
C ALA A 101 17.39 -11.58 -16.69
N THR A 102 16.40 -12.18 -16.03
CA THR A 102 16.09 -11.92 -14.62
C THR A 102 17.21 -12.46 -13.73
N THR A 103 17.96 -11.56 -13.08
CA THR A 103 18.99 -11.98 -12.11
C THR A 103 18.36 -12.35 -10.76
N LEU A 104 19.08 -13.13 -9.96
CA LEU A 104 18.61 -13.48 -8.60
C LEU A 104 18.47 -12.22 -7.75
N GLU A 105 19.39 -11.27 -7.87
CA GLU A 105 19.37 -10.00 -7.12
C GLU A 105 18.13 -9.17 -7.45
N SER A 106 17.75 -9.05 -8.74
CA SER A 106 16.55 -8.32 -9.17
C SER A 106 15.28 -9.03 -8.68
N PHE A 107 15.27 -10.39 -8.76
CA PHE A 107 14.16 -11.20 -8.25
C PHE A 107 13.99 -11.00 -6.74
N GLU A 108 15.07 -11.14 -5.96
CA GLU A 108 15.07 -10.96 -4.51
C GLU A 108 14.67 -9.53 -4.11
N LEU A 109 15.17 -8.50 -4.79
CA LEU A 109 14.80 -7.12 -4.51
C LEU A 109 13.29 -6.90 -4.68
N THR A 110 12.72 -7.49 -5.75
CA THR A 110 11.27 -7.44 -5.97
C THR A 110 10.51 -8.10 -4.80
N TYR A 111 10.96 -9.26 -4.33
CA TYR A 111 10.36 -9.95 -3.20
C TYR A 111 10.57 -9.22 -1.87
N LYS A 112 11.74 -8.65 -1.62
CA LYS A 112 12.01 -7.84 -0.42
C LYS A 112 11.00 -6.69 -0.30
N VAL A 113 10.76 -5.96 -1.40
CA VAL A 113 9.86 -4.81 -1.38
C VAL A 113 8.38 -5.20 -1.42
N ASN A 114 7.99 -6.19 -2.24
CA ASN A 114 6.59 -6.50 -2.50
C ASN A 114 6.00 -7.59 -1.58
N VAL A 115 6.84 -8.38 -0.91
CA VAL A 115 6.41 -9.52 -0.09
C VAL A 115 6.93 -9.40 1.33
N TYR A 116 8.26 -9.35 1.53
CA TYR A 116 8.85 -9.37 2.87
C TYR A 116 8.55 -8.09 3.64
N ALA A 117 8.63 -6.92 3.00
CA ALA A 117 8.29 -5.67 3.67
C ALA A 117 6.81 -5.61 4.09
N PRO A 118 5.81 -5.86 3.23
CA PRO A 118 4.41 -5.95 3.66
C PRO A 118 4.19 -6.99 4.78
N PHE A 119 4.81 -8.18 4.69
CA PHE A 119 4.76 -9.18 5.75
C PHE A 119 5.26 -8.61 7.09
N MET A 120 6.43 -7.96 7.08
CA MET A 120 7.02 -7.39 8.29
C MET A 120 6.16 -6.25 8.85
N PHE A 121 5.63 -5.36 7.99
CA PHE A 121 4.70 -4.32 8.43
C PHE A 121 3.45 -4.92 9.08
N MET A 122 2.82 -5.91 8.46
CA MET A 122 1.64 -6.57 9.01
C MET A 122 1.96 -7.22 10.36
N ARG A 123 3.02 -8.01 10.43
CA ARG A 123 3.44 -8.70 11.66
C ARG A 123 3.70 -7.74 12.82
N GLU A 124 4.40 -6.64 12.57
CA GLU A 124 4.76 -5.69 13.62
C GLU A 124 3.56 -4.82 14.03
N CYS A 125 2.73 -4.36 13.08
CA CYS A 125 1.53 -3.59 13.39
C CYS A 125 0.49 -4.40 14.19
N VAL A 126 0.30 -5.67 13.86
CA VAL A 126 -0.65 -6.54 14.56
C VAL A 126 -0.34 -6.66 16.05
N LYS A 127 0.93 -6.59 16.48
CA LYS A 127 1.29 -6.60 17.91
C LYS A 127 0.60 -5.51 18.70
N TYR A 128 0.38 -4.34 18.09
CA TYR A 128 -0.31 -3.19 18.69
C TYR A 128 -1.81 -3.21 18.38
N MET A 129 -2.20 -3.51 17.14
CA MET A 129 -3.59 -3.50 16.69
C MET A 129 -4.47 -4.54 17.38
N ARG A 130 -3.93 -5.70 17.80
CA ARG A 130 -4.70 -6.78 18.43
C ARG A 130 -5.46 -6.41 19.69
N GLN A 131 -5.18 -5.26 20.31
CA GLN A 131 -5.83 -4.80 21.52
C GLN A 131 -7.13 -4.01 21.24
N HIS A 132 -7.27 -3.47 20.03
CA HIS A 132 -8.35 -2.54 19.70
C HIS A 132 -8.90 -2.70 18.28
N GLY A 133 -8.40 -3.69 17.54
CA GLY A 133 -8.79 -3.92 16.16
C GLY A 133 -8.12 -2.94 15.19
N GLY A 134 -8.59 -2.91 13.96
CA GLY A 134 -8.10 -2.00 12.93
C GLY A 134 -8.24 -2.54 11.51
N LYS A 135 -7.57 -1.88 10.56
CA LYS A 135 -7.65 -2.25 9.15
C LYS A 135 -6.29 -2.39 8.50
N ILE A 136 -6.10 -3.45 7.74
CA ILE A 136 -4.92 -3.68 6.91
C ILE A 136 -5.36 -3.67 5.45
N MET A 137 -4.74 -2.82 4.63
CA MET A 137 -4.98 -2.72 3.20
C MET A 137 -3.71 -3.07 2.43
N ASN A 138 -3.77 -4.08 1.59
CA ASN A 138 -2.67 -4.50 0.72
C ASN A 138 -2.98 -4.17 -0.74
N VAL A 139 -2.07 -3.43 -1.40
CA VAL A 139 -2.19 -3.11 -2.82
C VAL A 139 -1.39 -4.11 -3.65
N ALA A 140 -2.11 -5.10 -4.17
CA ALA A 140 -1.59 -6.11 -5.08
C ALA A 140 -1.57 -5.59 -6.54
N SER A 141 -2.00 -6.39 -7.50
CA SER A 141 -2.13 -6.03 -8.92
C SER A 141 -2.90 -7.13 -9.67
N THR A 142 -3.59 -6.76 -10.74
CA THR A 142 -4.13 -7.75 -11.69
C THR A 142 -3.04 -8.63 -12.31
N ALA A 143 -1.76 -8.22 -12.27
CA ALA A 143 -0.64 -9.05 -12.70
C ALA A 143 -0.42 -10.27 -11.78
N GLY A 144 -0.85 -10.23 -10.51
CA GLY A 144 -0.82 -11.38 -9.61
C GLY A 144 -1.89 -12.43 -9.91
N MET A 145 -2.85 -12.12 -10.78
CA MET A 145 -3.98 -13.00 -11.13
C MET A 145 -3.96 -13.45 -12.59
N THR A 146 -3.19 -12.79 -13.43
CA THR A 146 -3.20 -13.04 -14.89
C THR A 146 -1.77 -13.12 -15.40
N PRO A 147 -1.41 -14.15 -16.18
CA PRO A 147 -0.07 -14.29 -16.74
C PRO A 147 0.39 -13.05 -17.50
N ARG A 148 1.64 -12.65 -17.26
CA ARG A 148 2.29 -11.50 -17.90
C ARG A 148 3.71 -11.89 -18.29
N PRO A 149 3.96 -12.31 -19.54
CA PRO A 149 5.31 -12.59 -20.04
C PRO A 149 6.26 -11.41 -19.76
N GLY A 150 7.46 -11.69 -19.28
CA GLY A 150 8.46 -10.68 -18.90
C GLY A 150 8.24 -10.03 -17.51
N TRP A 151 7.19 -10.41 -16.75
CA TRP A 151 6.91 -9.83 -15.43
C TRP A 151 6.96 -10.85 -14.30
N LEU A 152 7.79 -11.89 -14.44
CA LEU A 152 7.79 -13.05 -13.53
C LEU A 152 7.92 -12.65 -12.06
N SER A 153 8.95 -11.89 -11.70
CA SER A 153 9.21 -11.47 -10.32
C SER A 153 8.07 -10.62 -9.76
N TYR A 154 7.60 -9.65 -10.53
CA TYR A 154 6.49 -8.77 -10.14
C TYR A 154 5.18 -9.54 -10.00
N ALA A 155 4.79 -10.32 -11.01
CA ALA A 155 3.53 -11.06 -11.01
C ALA A 155 3.46 -12.06 -9.85
N SER A 156 4.52 -12.87 -9.64
CA SER A 156 4.59 -13.82 -8.54
C SER A 156 4.59 -13.15 -7.16
N SER A 157 5.27 -12.01 -7.01
CA SER A 157 5.25 -11.25 -5.75
C SER A 157 3.86 -10.69 -5.42
N LYS A 158 3.10 -10.25 -6.43
CA LYS A 158 1.73 -9.75 -6.23
C LYS A 158 0.73 -10.89 -5.99
N ALA A 159 0.94 -12.06 -6.58
CA ALA A 159 0.18 -13.26 -6.24
C ALA A 159 0.41 -13.70 -4.78
N ALA A 160 1.66 -13.66 -4.31
CA ALA A 160 1.99 -13.93 -2.91
C ALA A 160 1.29 -12.95 -1.96
N LEU A 161 1.25 -11.66 -2.29
CA LEU A 161 0.57 -10.66 -1.46
C LEU A 161 -0.95 -10.87 -1.40
N ILE A 162 -1.59 -11.29 -2.51
CA ILE A 162 -3.02 -11.69 -2.52
C ILE A 162 -3.24 -12.84 -1.56
N SER A 163 -2.47 -13.94 -1.71
CA SER A 163 -2.60 -15.13 -0.87
C SER A 163 -2.37 -14.83 0.62
N MET A 164 -1.37 -14.01 0.96
CA MET A 164 -1.15 -13.57 2.33
C MET A 164 -2.35 -12.80 2.88
N SER A 165 -2.94 -11.90 2.09
CA SER A 165 -4.09 -11.09 2.52
C SER A 165 -5.31 -11.97 2.84
N GLU A 166 -5.62 -12.92 1.96
CA GLU A 166 -6.75 -13.85 2.13
C GLU A 166 -6.54 -14.76 3.35
N THR A 167 -5.32 -15.27 3.54
CA THR A 167 -4.98 -16.12 4.70
C THR A 167 -5.11 -15.36 6.01
N LEU A 168 -4.58 -14.14 6.09
CA LEU A 168 -4.57 -13.34 7.31
C LEU A 168 -5.96 -12.84 7.72
N THR A 169 -6.92 -12.76 6.81
CA THR A 169 -8.30 -12.37 7.16
C THR A 169 -8.90 -13.28 8.22
N ALA A 170 -8.82 -14.59 8.02
CA ALA A 170 -9.35 -15.55 8.99
C ALA A 170 -8.52 -15.55 10.30
N GLU A 171 -7.20 -15.45 10.20
CA GLU A 171 -6.30 -15.46 11.36
C GLU A 171 -6.48 -14.23 12.26
N LEU A 172 -6.69 -13.05 11.68
CA LEU A 172 -6.76 -11.79 12.41
C LEU A 172 -8.18 -11.38 12.84
N SER A 173 -9.19 -12.13 12.41
CA SER A 173 -10.59 -11.84 12.74
C SER A 173 -10.87 -11.86 14.25
N GLU A 174 -10.20 -12.75 14.99
CA GLU A 174 -10.33 -12.82 16.46
C GLU A 174 -9.88 -11.54 17.18
N TYR A 175 -9.01 -10.73 16.55
CA TYR A 175 -8.53 -9.45 17.07
C TYR A 175 -9.34 -8.26 16.57
N GLY A 176 -10.40 -8.48 15.80
CA GLY A 176 -11.16 -7.41 15.16
C GLY A 176 -10.39 -6.64 14.10
N ILE A 177 -9.36 -7.27 13.52
CA ILE A 177 -8.56 -6.69 12.42
C ILE A 177 -9.10 -7.18 11.09
N MET A 178 -9.54 -6.24 10.24
CA MET A 178 -10.02 -6.52 8.89
C MET A 178 -8.88 -6.40 7.87
N VAL A 179 -8.77 -7.36 6.97
CA VAL A 179 -7.73 -7.38 5.94
C VAL A 179 -8.36 -7.27 4.56
N TYR A 180 -7.98 -6.22 3.84
CA TYR A 180 -8.42 -5.94 2.47
C TYR A 180 -7.27 -6.11 1.49
N CYS A 181 -7.58 -6.62 0.31
CA CYS A 181 -6.65 -6.65 -0.82
C CYS A 181 -7.29 -5.95 -2.01
N VAL A 182 -6.56 -5.07 -2.66
CA VAL A 182 -6.98 -4.49 -3.95
C VAL A 182 -5.99 -4.85 -5.04
N SER A 183 -6.52 -5.20 -6.21
CA SER A 183 -5.73 -5.54 -7.40
C SER A 183 -6.00 -4.53 -8.52
N PRO A 184 -5.32 -3.37 -8.53
CA PRO A 184 -5.48 -2.41 -9.61
C PRO A 184 -4.99 -2.97 -10.95
N GLY A 185 -5.70 -2.60 -12.03
CA GLY A 185 -5.24 -2.75 -13.39
C GLY A 185 -4.22 -1.66 -13.76
N ARG A 186 -4.31 -1.18 -15.02
CA ARG A 186 -3.41 -0.13 -15.52
C ARG A 186 -3.73 1.21 -14.83
N CYS A 187 -2.73 1.77 -14.14
CA CYS A 187 -2.83 3.05 -13.41
C CYS A 187 -1.59 3.91 -13.70
N ALA A 188 -1.77 5.19 -13.97
CA ALA A 188 -0.75 6.14 -14.38
C ALA A 188 0.21 6.50 -13.23
N THR A 189 1.19 5.63 -12.97
CA THR A 189 2.19 5.77 -11.91
C THR A 189 3.61 5.67 -12.46
N LYS A 190 4.60 6.11 -11.66
CA LYS A 190 6.03 5.91 -11.98
C LYS A 190 6.35 4.42 -12.17
N LEU A 191 5.73 3.52 -11.40
CA LEU A 191 5.88 2.07 -11.52
C LEU A 191 5.31 1.56 -12.85
N ARG A 192 4.11 2.02 -13.23
CA ARG A 192 3.49 1.62 -14.50
C ARG A 192 4.33 2.01 -15.71
N ARG A 193 4.95 3.18 -15.67
CA ARG A 193 5.84 3.65 -16.75
C ARG A 193 7.04 2.71 -16.98
N ARG A 194 7.54 2.04 -15.93
CA ARG A 194 8.59 1.02 -16.09
C ARG A 194 8.07 -0.25 -16.76
N LEU A 195 6.83 -0.65 -16.45
CA LEU A 195 6.20 -1.85 -17.00
C LEU A 195 5.74 -1.67 -18.46
N ALA A 196 5.37 -0.46 -18.84
CA ALA A 196 4.85 -0.12 -20.17
C ALA A 196 5.22 1.33 -20.51
N PRO A 197 6.47 1.59 -20.95
CA PRO A 197 6.97 2.95 -21.15
C PRO A 197 6.23 3.71 -22.27
N ASP A 198 5.73 3.00 -23.27
CA ASP A 198 5.06 3.57 -24.45
C ASP A 198 3.54 3.73 -24.25
N GLU A 199 3.01 3.38 -23.08
CA GLU A 199 1.57 3.49 -22.81
C GLU A 199 1.17 4.96 -22.52
N ASP A 200 0.12 5.43 -23.20
CA ASP A 200 -0.43 6.76 -22.93
C ASP A 200 -1.10 6.81 -21.55
N PRO A 201 -0.55 7.59 -20.60
CA PRO A 201 -1.06 7.65 -19.25
C PRO A 201 -2.47 8.26 -19.14
N THR A 202 -2.94 8.97 -20.15
CA THR A 202 -4.28 9.59 -20.15
C THR A 202 -5.39 8.57 -20.42
N THR A 203 -5.05 7.42 -21.02
CA THR A 203 -6.01 6.37 -21.40
C THR A 203 -6.28 5.35 -20.31
N ILE A 204 -5.54 5.42 -19.21
CA ILE A 204 -5.61 4.48 -18.09
C ILE A 204 -6.12 5.16 -16.80
N MET A 205 -6.34 4.39 -15.74
CA MET A 205 -6.74 4.95 -14.45
C MET A 205 -5.70 5.96 -13.94
N GLN A 206 -6.19 7.01 -13.29
CA GLN A 206 -5.34 7.91 -12.52
C GLN A 206 -5.19 7.39 -11.07
N PRO A 207 -4.12 7.76 -10.36
CA PRO A 207 -3.92 7.36 -8.96
C PRO A 207 -5.12 7.65 -8.05
N GLU A 208 -5.80 8.77 -8.28
CA GLU A 208 -6.96 9.23 -7.51
C GLU A 208 -8.16 8.27 -7.66
N GLU A 209 -8.36 7.68 -8.85
CA GLU A 209 -9.44 6.71 -9.08
C GLU A 209 -9.22 5.41 -8.27
N VAL A 210 -7.96 5.01 -8.07
CA VAL A 210 -7.61 3.87 -7.21
C VAL A 210 -7.68 4.25 -5.74
N ALA A 211 -7.21 5.45 -5.38
CA ALA A 211 -7.25 5.98 -4.02
C ALA A 211 -8.69 6.08 -3.50
N GLU A 212 -9.64 6.47 -4.34
CA GLU A 212 -11.07 6.54 -3.98
C GLU A 212 -11.58 5.17 -3.48
N VAL A 213 -11.25 4.09 -4.18
CA VAL A 213 -11.64 2.72 -3.76
C VAL A 213 -10.97 2.34 -2.44
N ILE A 214 -9.66 2.61 -2.31
CA ILE A 214 -8.91 2.33 -1.07
C ILE A 214 -9.54 3.09 0.11
N CYS A 215 -9.82 4.37 -0.05
CA CYS A 215 -10.38 5.21 1.00
C CYS A 215 -11.78 4.75 1.43
N ASN A 216 -12.59 4.24 0.50
CA ASN A 216 -13.89 3.66 0.83
C ASN A 216 -13.74 2.36 1.63
N LEU A 217 -12.79 1.48 1.29
CA LEU A 217 -12.53 0.23 1.99
C LEU A 217 -11.96 0.42 3.40
N VAL A 218 -11.12 1.44 3.59
CA VAL A 218 -10.59 1.74 4.94
C VAL A 218 -11.48 2.68 5.75
N SER A 219 -12.62 3.09 5.20
CA SER A 219 -13.63 3.88 5.91
C SER A 219 -14.12 3.15 7.18
N PRO A 220 -14.39 3.87 8.28
CA PRO A 220 -14.96 3.27 9.49
C PRO A 220 -16.35 2.64 9.28
N HIS A 221 -17.01 2.95 8.17
CA HIS A 221 -18.34 2.46 7.83
C HIS A 221 -18.33 1.18 6.97
N GLU A 222 -17.19 0.82 6.39
CA GLU A 222 -17.05 -0.42 5.63
C GLU A 222 -16.72 -1.58 6.59
N LEU A 223 -17.55 -2.61 6.60
CA LEU A 223 -17.49 -3.75 7.54
C LEU A 223 -17.79 -5.09 6.87
N CYS A 224 -17.89 -5.14 5.54
CA CYS A 224 -18.43 -6.32 4.84
C CYS A 224 -17.53 -6.88 3.73
N LEU A 225 -16.46 -6.18 3.35
CA LEU A 225 -15.62 -6.54 2.20
C LEU A 225 -14.22 -7.05 2.58
N ASP A 226 -13.97 -7.30 3.87
CA ASP A 226 -12.72 -7.93 4.29
C ASP A 226 -12.58 -9.35 3.70
N GLY A 227 -11.36 -9.79 3.53
CA GLY A 227 -11.05 -11.08 2.91
C GLY A 227 -11.20 -11.13 1.38
N GLN A 228 -11.66 -10.06 0.76
CA GLN A 228 -11.82 -10.00 -0.69
C GLN A 228 -10.58 -9.42 -1.39
N ASN A 229 -10.22 -10.01 -2.53
CA ASN A 229 -9.31 -9.38 -3.49
C ASN A 229 -10.12 -8.60 -4.52
N ILE A 230 -10.21 -7.28 -4.33
CA ILE A 230 -11.06 -6.39 -5.12
C ILE A 230 -10.30 -5.90 -6.34
N VAL A 231 -10.76 -6.29 -7.53
CA VAL A 231 -10.16 -5.86 -8.79
C VAL A 231 -10.65 -4.48 -9.19
N ILE A 232 -9.72 -3.53 -9.35
CA ILE A 232 -10.02 -2.16 -9.77
C ILE A 232 -9.65 -1.99 -11.24
N ARG A 233 -10.63 -1.66 -12.08
CA ARG A 233 -10.42 -1.45 -13.53
C ARG A 233 -11.25 -0.28 -14.02
N LYS A 234 -10.67 0.52 -14.92
CA LYS A 234 -11.44 1.49 -15.69
C LYS A 234 -12.37 0.74 -16.63
N GLN A 235 -13.67 1.00 -16.52
CA GLN A 235 -14.62 0.44 -17.47
C GLN A 235 -14.52 1.21 -18.78
N LEU A 236 -14.22 0.53 -19.86
CA LEU A 236 -14.34 1.11 -21.19
C LEU A 236 -15.84 1.33 -21.46
N LYS A 237 -16.21 2.56 -21.86
CA LYS A 237 -17.57 2.77 -22.43
C LYS A 237 -17.72 1.81 -23.60
N ARG A 238 -18.73 0.95 -23.53
CA ARG A 238 -19.15 0.14 -24.66
C ARG A 238 -19.78 1.02 -25.73
#